data_55a1d952fed4d432332c3a656e7eb207
#
_entry.id   55a1d952fed4d432332c3a656e7eb207
#
_cell.length_a   1.000
_cell.length_b   1.000
_cell.length_c   1.000
_cell.angle_alpha   90.00
_cell.angle_beta   90.00
_cell.angle_gamma   90.00
#
_symmetry.space_group_name_H-M   'P 1'
#
loop_
_entity.id
_entity.type
_entity.pdbx_description
1 polymer ?
#
loop_
_entity_poly.entity_id
_entity_poly.type
_entity_poly.pdbx_seq_one_letter_code
_entity_poly.pdbx_strand_id
1 'polypeptide(L)' 'MSSGGTPDDAPDLGLSAREAEIMSLIAGGHTNGEIAARLFLAEKTVKNHVNRIYSKLRVGSRDAAISQWRGHEETVGG' A
#
# COMPACT_ATOMS: atom_id res chain seq x y z
N MET A 1 0.07 -22.17 12.04
CA MET A 1 0.10 -21.78 11.80
C MET A 1 -0.03 -21.12 11.37
N SER A 2 -0.02 -20.93 11.29
CA SER A 2 -0.06 -20.37 10.95
C SER A 2 -0.18 -19.67 10.54
N SER A 3 0.03 -19.54 10.53
CA SER A 3 0.05 -18.93 10.16
C SER A 3 -0.37 -18.22 9.71
N GLY A 4 -0.57 -18.51 9.69
CA GLY A 4 -0.90 -18.05 9.16
C GLY A 4 -1.36 -16.93 8.79
N GLY A 5 -1.87 -16.74 8.67
CA GLY A 5 -2.41 -15.76 8.26
C GLY A 5 -1.91 -14.61 8.28
N THR A 6 -1.50 -14.52 8.61
CA THR A 6 -1.13 -13.66 8.79
C THR A 6 -0.52 -12.72 8.09
N PRO A 7 -0.01 -12.94 7.11
CA PRO A 7 0.53 -11.91 6.36
C PRO A 7 -0.47 -10.87 6.02
N ASP A 8 -1.64 -11.33 5.84
CA ASP A 8 -2.55 -10.40 5.50
C ASP A 8 -2.85 -9.50 6.54
N ASP A 9 -2.56 -9.81 7.64
CA ASP A 9 -2.90 -9.09 8.67
C ASP A 9 -2.13 -8.04 8.89
N ALA A 10 -1.30 -7.84 8.35
CA ALA A 10 -0.52 -6.94 8.64
C ALA A 10 -1.03 -5.81 9.05
N PRO A 11 -1.53 -5.41 8.93
CA PRO A 11 -1.86 -4.43 9.33
C PRO A 11 -2.55 -3.58 9.83
N ASP A 12 -2.23 -3.25 10.42
CA ASP A 12 -2.58 -2.23 11.12
C ASP A 12 -3.18 -1.16 10.35
N LEU A 13 -2.93 -0.93 9.16
CA LEU A 13 -3.51 0.11 8.38
C LEU A 13 -4.76 -0.37 7.66
N GLY A 14 -5.11 -1.63 7.84
CA GLY A 14 -6.30 -2.16 7.20
C GLY A 14 -6.14 -2.48 5.74
N LEU A 15 -4.93 -2.52 5.25
CA LEU A 15 -4.69 -2.81 3.84
C LEU A 15 -4.56 -4.32 3.62
N SER A 16 -5.04 -4.79 2.48
CA SER A 16 -4.83 -6.18 2.12
C SER A 16 -3.37 -6.37 1.72
N ALA A 17 -2.95 -7.61 1.54
CA ALA A 17 -1.57 -7.88 1.16
C ALA A 17 -1.22 -7.19 -0.16
N ARG A 18 -2.10 -7.25 -1.14
CA ARG A 18 -1.84 -6.58 -2.42
C ARG A 18 -1.80 -5.07 -2.26
N GLU A 19 -2.69 -4.53 -1.43
CA GLU A 19 -2.70 -3.09 -1.22
C GLU A 19 -1.44 -2.64 -0.50
N ALA A 20 -0.99 -3.42 0.46
CA ALA A 20 0.25 -3.08 1.15
C ALA A 20 1.44 -3.12 0.20
N GLU A 21 1.45 -4.09 -0.71
CA GLU A 21 2.50 -4.20 -1.70
C GLU A 21 2.51 -2.96 -2.59
N ILE A 22 1.35 -2.54 -3.05
CA ILE A 22 1.24 -1.37 -3.90
C ILE A 22 1.65 -0.12 -3.12
N MET A 23 1.21 -0.01 -1.88
CA MET A 23 1.56 1.15 -1.06
C MET A 23 3.08 1.22 -0.84
N SER A 24 3.71 0.09 -0.65
CA SER A 24 5.14 0.04 -0.50
C SER A 24 5.85 0.59 -1.74
N LEU A 25 5.34 0.24 -2.92
CA LEU A 25 5.92 0.75 -4.17
C LEU A 25 5.65 2.25 -4.33
N ILE A 26 4.48 2.71 -3.91
CA ILE A 26 4.18 4.13 -3.95
C ILE A 26 5.17 4.88 -3.06
N ALA A 27 5.40 4.37 -1.87
CA ALA A 27 6.35 5.01 -0.95
C ALA A 27 7.77 4.97 -1.48
N GLY A 28 8.06 4.02 -2.34
CA GLY A 28 9.37 3.93 -2.98
C GLY A 28 9.54 4.87 -4.15
N GLY A 29 8.51 5.62 -4.49
CA GLY A 29 8.63 6.59 -5.57
C GLY A 29 8.18 6.12 -6.94
N HIS A 30 7.56 4.96 -7.01
CA HIS A 30 7.14 4.45 -8.31
C HIS A 30 5.83 5.08 -8.76
N THR A 31 5.69 5.26 -10.06
CA THR A 31 4.44 5.76 -10.63
C THR A 31 3.46 4.60 -10.78
N ASN A 32 2.22 4.93 -11.07
CA ASN A 32 1.22 3.88 -11.30
C ASN A 32 1.61 2.98 -12.47
N GLY A 33 2.18 3.58 -13.52
CA GLY A 33 2.62 2.78 -14.66
C GLY A 33 3.75 1.83 -14.28
N GLU A 34 4.66 2.28 -13.45
CA GLU A 34 5.75 1.43 -12.99
C GLU A 34 5.25 0.30 -12.10
N ILE A 35 4.31 0.62 -11.24
CA ILE A 35 3.71 -0.40 -10.37
C ILE A 35 2.98 -1.43 -11.22
N ALA A 36 2.23 -0.98 -12.22
CA ALA A 36 1.51 -1.88 -13.09
C ALA A 36 2.48 -2.83 -13.79
N ALA A 37 3.60 -2.31 -14.25
CA ALA A 37 4.58 -3.15 -14.93
C ALA A 37 5.18 -4.18 -13.97
N ARG A 38 5.47 -3.76 -12.74
CA ARG A 38 6.08 -4.68 -11.80
C ARG A 38 5.14 -5.80 -11.36
N LEU A 39 3.86 -5.48 -11.27
CA LEU A 39 2.91 -6.45 -10.76
C LEU A 39 2.11 -7.13 -11.87
N PHE A 40 2.43 -6.82 -13.11
CA PHE A 40 1.75 -7.39 -14.27
C PHE A 40 0.26 -7.08 -14.22
N LEU A 41 -0.06 -5.83 -13.91
CA LEU A 41 -1.44 -5.37 -13.86
C LEU A 41 -1.64 -4.25 -14.87
N ALA A 42 -2.89 -4.00 -15.21
CA ALA A 42 -3.19 -2.83 -16.03
C ALA A 42 -3.07 -1.59 -15.15
N GLU A 43 -2.67 -0.48 -15.74
CA GLU A 43 -2.53 0.74 -14.99
C GLU A 43 -3.86 1.17 -14.36
N LYS A 44 -4.95 0.93 -15.06
CA LYS A 44 -6.27 1.26 -14.53
C LYS A 44 -6.56 0.46 -13.26
N THR A 45 -6.13 -0.80 -13.24
CA THR A 45 -6.29 -1.64 -12.06
C THR A 45 -5.48 -1.09 -10.90
N VAL A 46 -4.26 -0.62 -11.17
CA VAL A 46 -3.44 -0.03 -10.14
C VAL A 46 -4.10 1.23 -9.60
N LYS A 47 -4.67 2.06 -10.49
CA LYS A 47 -5.35 3.26 -10.02
C LYS A 47 -6.52 2.93 -9.10
N ASN A 48 -7.23 1.88 -9.41
CA ASN A 48 -8.34 1.46 -8.55
C ASN A 48 -7.84 1.04 -7.18
N HIS A 49 -6.74 0.29 -7.15
CA HIS A 49 -6.15 -0.11 -5.87
C HIS A 49 -5.66 1.11 -5.09
N VAL A 50 -5.05 2.06 -5.79
CA VAL A 50 -4.54 3.27 -5.14
C VAL A 50 -5.68 4.05 -4.50
N ASN A 51 -6.80 4.16 -5.22
CA ASN A 51 -7.96 4.87 -4.68
C ASN A 51 -8.48 4.19 -3.43
N ARG A 52 -8.49 2.86 -3.41
CA ARG A 52 -8.93 2.13 -2.24
C ARG A 52 -7.98 2.34 -1.08
N ILE A 53 -6.67 2.35 -1.37
CA ILE A 53 -5.67 2.57 -0.34
C ILE A 53 -5.88 3.95 0.28
N TYR A 54 -6.05 4.97 -0.54
CA TYR A 54 -6.25 6.32 -0.03
C TYR A 54 -7.51 6.37 0.84
N SER A 55 -8.55 5.69 0.41
CA SER A 55 -9.79 5.67 1.17
C SER A 55 -9.59 4.99 2.53
N LYS A 56 -8.89 3.88 2.54
CA LYS A 56 -8.66 3.14 3.78
C LYS A 56 -7.75 3.92 4.73
N LEU A 57 -6.77 4.63 4.19
CA LEU A 57 -5.89 5.44 5.01
C LEU A 57 -6.50 6.79 5.36
N ARG A 58 -7.63 7.11 4.72
CA ARG A 58 -8.32 8.37 4.93
C ARG A 58 -7.44 9.56 4.59
N VAL A 59 -6.76 9.44 3.47
CA VAL A 59 -5.91 10.53 2.98
C VAL A 59 -6.42 10.97 1.62
N GLY A 60 -6.09 12.20 1.27
CA GLY A 60 -6.55 12.75 0.00
C GLY A 60 -5.45 12.95 -1.01
N SER A 61 -4.24 12.57 -0.68
CA SER A 61 -3.14 12.78 -1.62
C SER A 61 -2.09 11.71 -1.46
N ARG A 62 -1.25 11.60 -2.46
CA ARG A 62 -0.16 10.65 -2.44
C ARG A 62 0.82 10.96 -1.33
N ASP A 63 1.15 12.24 -1.16
CA ASP A 63 2.09 12.64 -0.12
C ASP A 63 1.58 12.27 1.27
N ALA A 64 0.30 12.47 1.49
CA ALA A 64 -0.29 12.13 2.78
C ALA A 64 -0.24 10.63 3.00
N ALA A 65 -0.48 9.84 1.94
CA ALA A 65 -0.45 8.40 2.05
C ALA A 65 0.97 7.92 2.38
N ILE A 66 1.96 8.48 1.71
CA ILE A 66 3.35 8.10 1.93
C ILE A 66 3.77 8.47 3.35
N SER A 67 3.38 9.64 3.80
CA SER A 67 3.72 10.07 5.14
C SER A 67 3.14 9.13 6.19
N GLN A 68 1.89 8.75 6.00
CA GLN A 68 1.24 7.86 6.94
C GLN A 68 1.87 6.48 6.93
N TRP A 69 2.21 5.98 5.75
CA TRP A 69 2.84 4.68 5.61
C TRP A 69 4.20 4.67 6.29
N ARG A 70 4.99 5.72 6.10
CA ARG A 70 6.32 5.79 6.70
C ARG A 70 6.22 5.95 8.22
N GLY A 71 5.25 6.71 8.67
CA GLY A 71 5.04 6.86 10.09
C GLY A 71 4.72 5.54 10.75
N HIS A 72 3.91 4.71 10.06
CA HIS A 72 3.58 3.40 10.57
C HIS A 72 4.83 2.51 10.66
N GLU A 73 5.67 2.56 9.62
CA GLU A 73 6.88 1.76 9.63
C GLU A 73 7.81 2.18 10.74
N GLU A 74 7.95 3.48 10.95
CA GLU A 74 8.83 3.96 12.00
C GLU A 74 8.33 3.54 13.36
N THR A 75 7.03 3.60 13.54
CA THR A 75 6.45 3.19 14.81
C THR A 75 6.72 1.73 15.08
N VAL A 76 6.56 0.92 14.07
CA VAL A 76 6.79 -0.50 14.24
C VAL A 76 8.26 -0.78 14.51
N GLY A 77 9.11 -0.05 13.83
CA GLY A 77 10.52 -0.27 14.01
C GLY A 77 11.01 0.15 15.37
N GLY A 78 10.31 1.06 15.96
CA GLY A 78 10.69 1.49 17.25
C GLY A 78 10.28 0.50 18.29
#